data_715c33b1a327b420ad1d1210dd8e270e
#
_entry.id   715c33b1a327b420ad1d1210dd8e270e
#
_cell.length_a   1.000
_cell.length_b   1.000
_cell.length_c   1.000
_cell.angle_alpha   90.00
_cell.angle_beta   90.00
_cell.angle_gamma   90.00
#
_symmetry.space_group_name_H-M   'P 1'
#
loop_
_entity.id
_entity.type
_entity.pdbx_description
1 polymer ?
#
loop_
_entity_poly.entity_id
_entity_poly.type
_entity_poly.pdbx_seq_one_letter_code
_entity_poly.pdbx_strand_id
1 'polypeptide(L)'
;MKSASARMGRSSGSNRVLVIMAKAPRPGAVKTRLTPGLSHEAVTAFYCCLLEDTLALARSLGDVEIAIMCPDADVDELEQLVGNKVGVVAQKGEGLAAGLTSVFAHFVKSHQRRRVIAFNSDSPHLPGSVLEDAFETLASHDVVIGPTHDGGYYLVGAKASHPTLFVHDGMGTSSALERLLSRARDLQLSVGFADLFYDIDVADDLTRLAEELRLAPARAPRTAAWLREWELAPKRYQTTSRTSARTDSRTGTGEL
;
A
#
# COMPACT_ATOMS: atom_id res chain seq x y z
N MET A 1 -24.93 -12.57 19.81
CA MET A 1 -24.23 -11.32 19.68
C MET A 1 -23.03 -11.33 20.63
N LYS A 2 -21.84 -11.73 20.16
CA LYS A 2 -20.61 -11.69 20.95
C LYS A 2 -19.84 -10.43 20.52
N SER A 3 -19.73 -9.49 21.46
CA SER A 3 -18.93 -8.27 21.33
C SER A 3 -17.47 -8.68 21.16
N ALA A 4 -16.90 -8.43 19.98
CA ALA A 4 -15.48 -8.54 19.72
C ALA A 4 -14.78 -7.37 20.42
N SER A 5 -14.31 -7.61 21.65
CA SER A 5 -13.43 -6.70 22.36
C SER A 5 -12.05 -6.79 21.74
N ALA A 6 -11.67 -5.77 20.97
CA ALA A 6 -10.33 -5.63 20.44
C ALA A 6 -9.31 -5.66 21.60
N ARG A 7 -8.50 -6.70 21.68
CA ARG A 7 -7.35 -6.77 22.59
C ARG A 7 -6.23 -5.94 21.99
N MET A 8 -6.24 -4.65 22.30
CA MET A 8 -5.11 -3.76 22.02
C MET A 8 -3.89 -4.20 22.81
N GLY A 9 -2.82 -4.57 22.10
CA GLY A 9 -1.47 -4.64 22.65
C GLY A 9 -1.10 -3.25 23.19
N ARG A 10 -0.91 -3.12 24.49
CA ARG A 10 -0.60 -1.88 25.18
C ARG A 10 0.84 -1.44 24.82
N SER A 11 1.00 -0.57 23.85
CA SER A 11 2.05 0.44 23.84
C SER A 11 1.39 1.73 24.35
N SER A 12 1.59 2.02 25.60
CA SER A 12 0.96 3.16 26.27
C SER A 12 1.68 4.43 25.89
N GLY A 13 1.08 5.29 25.08
CA GLY A 13 1.39 6.70 25.06
C GLY A 13 1.98 7.30 23.80
N SER A 14 2.24 6.56 22.72
CA SER A 14 2.73 7.20 21.50
C SER A 14 1.68 8.13 20.88
N ASN A 15 2.10 9.35 20.57
CA ASN A 15 1.29 10.29 19.80
C ASN A 15 1.34 10.02 18.28
N ARG A 16 2.14 9.05 17.84
CA ARG A 16 2.36 8.67 16.45
C ARG A 16 1.75 7.30 16.19
N VAL A 17 0.92 7.21 15.16
CA VAL A 17 0.27 5.95 14.73
C VAL A 17 0.52 5.75 13.25
N LEU A 18 1.11 4.63 12.88
CA LEU A 18 1.24 4.19 11.50
C LEU A 18 0.24 3.07 11.25
N VAL A 19 -0.69 3.29 10.34
CA VAL A 19 -1.71 2.32 9.94
C VAL A 19 -1.41 1.81 8.56
N ILE A 20 -1.07 0.53 8.45
CA ILE A 20 -0.80 -0.13 7.16
C ILE A 20 -2.14 -0.54 6.55
N MET A 21 -2.41 -0.05 5.33
CA MET A 21 -3.58 -0.45 4.55
C MET A 21 -3.27 -1.76 3.83
N ALA A 22 -3.88 -2.86 4.26
CA ALA A 22 -3.57 -4.18 3.73
C ALA A 22 -4.84 -5.00 3.45
N LYS A 23 -4.69 -6.03 2.62
CA LYS A 23 -5.67 -7.10 2.41
C LYS A 23 -5.07 -8.44 2.82
N ALA A 24 -5.92 -9.42 3.10
CA ALA A 24 -5.45 -10.78 3.30
C ALA A 24 -4.80 -11.33 2.00
N PRO A 25 -3.65 -12.04 2.10
CA PRO A 25 -2.90 -12.53 0.96
C PRO A 25 -3.57 -13.75 0.31
N ARG A 26 -4.63 -13.53 -0.48
CA ARG A 26 -5.35 -14.60 -1.18
C ARG A 26 -5.06 -14.57 -2.67
N PRO A 27 -4.87 -15.76 -3.32
CA PRO A 27 -4.68 -15.84 -4.77
C PRO A 27 -5.81 -15.13 -5.54
N GLY A 28 -5.43 -14.26 -6.47
CA GLY A 28 -6.37 -13.46 -7.27
C GLY A 28 -7.03 -12.27 -6.57
N ALA A 29 -6.78 -12.05 -5.28
CA ALA A 29 -7.35 -10.92 -4.52
C ALA A 29 -6.38 -9.74 -4.35
N VAL A 30 -5.08 -9.99 -4.47
CA VAL A 30 -4.02 -8.99 -4.29
C VAL A 30 -3.17 -8.87 -5.55
N LYS A 31 -2.68 -7.66 -5.83
CA LYS A 31 -1.73 -7.37 -6.92
C LYS A 31 -2.08 -7.99 -8.27
N THR A 32 -3.35 -7.98 -8.64
CA THR A 32 -3.86 -8.62 -9.86
C THR A 32 -3.27 -8.06 -11.15
N ARG A 33 -2.71 -6.85 -11.14
CA ARG A 33 -2.01 -6.25 -12.28
C ARG A 33 -0.64 -6.88 -12.57
N LEU A 34 -0.10 -7.68 -11.63
CA LEU A 34 1.13 -8.44 -11.83
C LEU A 34 0.88 -9.81 -12.50
N THR A 35 -0.36 -10.28 -12.57
CA THR A 35 -0.71 -11.61 -13.10
C THR A 35 -0.43 -11.82 -14.59
N PRO A 36 -0.31 -10.82 -15.48
CA PRO A 36 0.12 -11.10 -16.87
C PRO A 36 1.49 -11.75 -16.99
N GLY A 37 2.34 -11.66 -15.95
CA GLY A 37 3.69 -12.27 -15.93
C GLY A 37 3.92 -13.31 -14.83
N LEU A 38 2.98 -13.45 -13.89
CA LEU A 38 3.11 -14.30 -12.70
C LEU A 38 1.81 -15.09 -12.43
N SER A 39 1.92 -16.31 -11.88
CA SER A 39 0.74 -17.00 -11.39
C SER A 39 0.13 -16.31 -10.17
N HIS A 40 -1.13 -16.56 -9.87
CA HIS A 40 -1.80 -16.00 -8.69
C HIS A 40 -1.09 -16.38 -7.38
N GLU A 41 -0.56 -17.61 -7.31
CA GLU A 41 0.20 -18.10 -6.15
C GLU A 41 1.53 -17.37 -6.00
N ALA A 42 2.25 -17.14 -7.11
CA ALA A 42 3.51 -16.39 -7.11
C ALA A 42 3.28 -14.93 -6.69
N VAL A 43 2.22 -14.29 -7.22
CA VAL A 43 1.82 -12.93 -6.83
C VAL A 43 1.45 -12.87 -5.35
N THR A 44 0.74 -13.87 -4.83
CA THR A 44 0.37 -13.93 -3.42
C THR A 44 1.60 -14.09 -2.53
N ALA A 45 2.53 -14.98 -2.89
CA ALA A 45 3.79 -15.15 -2.17
C ALA A 45 4.63 -13.87 -2.18
N PHE A 46 4.69 -13.18 -3.31
CA PHE A 46 5.34 -11.88 -3.43
C PHE A 46 4.69 -10.83 -2.50
N TYR A 47 3.36 -10.75 -2.51
CA TYR A 47 2.63 -9.82 -1.65
C TYR A 47 2.87 -10.10 -0.15
N CYS A 48 2.98 -11.36 0.26
CA CYS A 48 3.39 -11.70 1.63
C CYS A 48 4.75 -11.10 1.97
N CYS A 49 5.73 -11.19 1.06
CA CYS A 49 7.05 -10.58 1.26
C CYS A 49 6.95 -9.05 1.39
N LEU A 50 6.16 -8.38 0.54
CA LEU A 50 5.92 -6.94 0.63
C LEU A 50 5.34 -6.55 2.00
N LEU A 51 4.30 -7.25 2.44
CA LEU A 51 3.62 -6.97 3.71
C LEU A 51 4.53 -7.20 4.92
N GLU A 52 5.29 -8.29 4.92
CA GLU A 52 6.23 -8.60 6.01
C GLU A 52 7.37 -7.58 6.09
N ASP A 53 7.92 -7.14 4.95
CA ASP A 53 8.95 -6.11 4.91
C ASP A 53 8.39 -4.73 5.28
N THR A 54 7.15 -4.41 4.88
CA THR A 54 6.44 -3.19 5.33
C THR A 54 6.24 -3.18 6.85
N LEU A 55 5.89 -4.31 7.44
CA LEU A 55 5.79 -4.45 8.90
C LEU A 55 7.17 -4.32 9.57
N ALA A 56 8.22 -4.85 8.95
CA ALA A 56 9.59 -4.70 9.45
C ALA A 56 10.04 -3.24 9.42
N LEU A 57 9.77 -2.52 8.32
CA LEU A 57 9.99 -1.08 8.18
C LEU A 57 9.23 -0.32 9.28
N ALA A 58 7.94 -0.57 9.45
CA ALA A 58 7.13 0.08 10.49
C ALA A 58 7.71 -0.14 11.90
N ARG A 59 8.15 -1.36 12.21
CA ARG A 59 8.76 -1.70 13.50
C ARG A 59 10.13 -1.07 13.73
N SER A 60 10.81 -0.62 12.67
CA SER A 60 12.09 0.08 12.80
C SER A 60 11.95 1.54 13.25
N LEU A 61 10.74 2.11 13.14
CA LEU A 61 10.44 3.47 13.58
C LEU A 61 10.38 3.54 15.11
N GLY A 62 10.97 4.58 15.68
CA GLY A 62 10.95 4.81 17.14
C GLY A 62 9.61 5.39 17.59
N ASP A 63 9.08 4.90 18.72
CA ASP A 63 7.88 5.43 19.41
C ASP A 63 6.66 5.63 18.47
N VAL A 64 6.30 4.59 17.73
CA VAL A 64 5.15 4.56 16.82
C VAL A 64 4.26 3.38 17.18
N GLU A 65 2.96 3.63 17.37
CA GLU A 65 1.94 2.58 17.43
C GLU A 65 1.68 2.07 16.00
N ILE A 66 1.73 0.75 15.80
CA ILE A 66 1.52 0.13 14.49
C ILE A 66 0.19 -0.62 14.49
N ALA A 67 -0.60 -0.41 13.46
CA ALA A 67 -1.85 -1.13 13.22
C ALA A 67 -2.00 -1.48 11.74
N ILE A 68 -2.89 -2.43 11.45
CA ILE A 68 -3.38 -2.72 10.10
C ILE A 68 -4.85 -2.30 10.02
N MET A 69 -5.24 -1.65 8.93
CA MET A 69 -6.62 -1.44 8.52
C MET A 69 -6.91 -2.30 7.30
N CYS A 70 -7.97 -3.10 7.34
CA CYS A 70 -8.31 -4.04 6.28
C CYS A 70 -9.83 -4.19 6.11
N PRO A 71 -10.32 -4.79 5.01
CA PRO A 71 -11.70 -5.25 4.91
C PRO A 71 -12.07 -6.19 6.06
N ASP A 72 -13.33 -6.14 6.51
CA ASP A 72 -13.80 -6.95 7.65
C ASP A 72 -13.56 -8.45 7.46
N ALA A 73 -13.76 -8.95 6.24
CA ALA A 73 -13.53 -10.35 5.89
C ALA A 73 -12.05 -10.80 5.95
N ASP A 74 -11.11 -9.88 6.10
CA ASP A 74 -9.67 -10.13 6.08
C ASP A 74 -9.05 -10.12 7.49
N VAL A 75 -9.82 -9.75 8.51
CA VAL A 75 -9.32 -9.54 9.88
C VAL A 75 -8.69 -10.80 10.45
N ASP A 76 -9.43 -11.91 10.48
CA ASP A 76 -8.98 -13.15 11.12
C ASP A 76 -7.69 -13.69 10.50
N GLU A 77 -7.56 -13.60 9.17
CA GLU A 77 -6.40 -14.08 8.45
C GLU A 77 -5.18 -13.19 8.68
N LEU A 78 -5.37 -11.87 8.70
CA LEU A 78 -4.31 -10.92 9.00
C LEU A 78 -3.89 -11.00 10.48
N GLU A 79 -4.81 -11.19 11.43
CA GLU A 79 -4.47 -11.43 12.84
C GLU A 79 -3.59 -12.70 13.00
N GLN A 80 -3.91 -13.77 12.28
CA GLN A 80 -3.09 -14.98 12.28
C GLN A 80 -1.69 -14.73 11.70
N LEU A 81 -1.60 -13.94 10.63
CA LEU A 81 -0.34 -13.63 9.94
C LEU A 81 0.59 -12.75 10.80
N VAL A 82 0.05 -11.70 11.45
CA VAL A 82 0.88 -10.72 12.18
C VAL A 82 1.06 -11.04 13.65
N GLY A 83 0.21 -11.91 14.18
CA GLY A 83 0.19 -12.27 15.60
C GLY A 83 -0.24 -11.12 16.51
N ASN A 84 -0.07 -11.30 17.82
CA ASN A 84 -0.58 -10.36 18.83
C ASN A 84 0.21 -9.04 18.96
N LYS A 85 1.19 -8.79 18.08
CA LYS A 85 2.09 -7.62 18.18
C LYS A 85 1.60 -6.40 17.41
N VAL A 86 0.65 -6.58 16.49
CA VAL A 86 0.07 -5.52 15.65
C VAL A 86 -1.44 -5.61 15.75
N GLY A 87 -2.09 -4.48 16.01
CA GLY A 87 -3.54 -4.42 16.03
C GLY A 87 -4.11 -4.50 14.61
N VAL A 88 -5.10 -5.36 14.40
CA VAL A 88 -5.82 -5.43 13.12
C VAL A 88 -7.22 -4.87 13.34
N VAL A 89 -7.63 -3.94 12.49
CA VAL A 89 -8.90 -3.21 12.61
C VAL A 89 -9.68 -3.31 11.30
N ALA A 90 -10.93 -3.71 11.39
CA ALA A 90 -11.83 -3.71 10.23
C ALA A 90 -12.18 -2.29 9.80
N GLN A 91 -12.07 -2.00 8.51
CA GLN A 91 -12.63 -0.77 7.93
C GLN A 91 -14.17 -0.82 7.91
N LYS A 92 -14.79 0.34 7.94
CA LYS A 92 -16.24 0.48 7.75
C LYS A 92 -16.52 0.87 6.30
N GLY A 93 -17.27 0.04 5.59
CA GLY A 93 -17.57 0.22 4.17
C GLY A 93 -16.47 -0.35 3.26
N GLU A 94 -16.65 -0.20 1.96
CA GLU A 94 -15.82 -0.83 0.94
C GLU A 94 -14.91 0.17 0.23
N GLY A 95 -13.76 -0.31 -0.24
CA GLY A 95 -12.80 0.44 -1.03
C GLY A 95 -11.88 1.35 -0.21
N LEU A 96 -10.95 2.00 -0.92
CA LEU A 96 -9.87 2.78 -0.31
C LEU A 96 -10.39 4.00 0.46
N ALA A 97 -11.36 4.73 -0.10
CA ALA A 97 -11.92 5.93 0.54
C ALA A 97 -12.57 5.63 1.89
N ALA A 98 -13.35 4.53 1.96
CA ALA A 98 -13.97 4.07 3.20
C ALA A 98 -12.91 3.60 4.21
N GLY A 99 -11.87 2.92 3.74
CA GLY A 99 -10.73 2.50 4.56
C GLY A 99 -10.01 3.70 5.18
N LEU A 100 -9.63 4.70 4.39
CA LEU A 100 -8.98 5.92 4.87
C LEU A 100 -9.86 6.69 5.87
N THR A 101 -11.14 6.84 5.57
CA THR A 101 -12.10 7.46 6.49
C THR A 101 -12.14 6.69 7.81
N SER A 102 -12.11 5.35 7.76
CA SER A 102 -12.12 4.49 8.94
C SER A 102 -10.84 4.64 9.78
N VAL A 103 -9.66 4.76 9.14
CA VAL A 103 -8.38 5.01 9.82
C VAL A 103 -8.49 6.25 10.71
N PHE A 104 -8.83 7.40 10.14
CA PHE A 104 -8.86 8.64 10.89
C PHE A 104 -10.01 8.70 11.89
N ALA A 105 -11.17 8.11 11.57
CA ALA A 105 -12.27 7.99 12.52
C ALA A 105 -11.92 7.10 13.73
N HIS A 106 -11.11 6.07 13.56
CA HIS A 106 -10.75 5.14 14.64
C HIS A 106 -9.60 5.68 15.49
N PHE A 107 -8.48 6.09 14.85
CA PHE A 107 -7.25 6.38 15.58
C PHE A 107 -7.13 7.82 16.07
N VAL A 108 -7.82 8.79 15.45
CA VAL A 108 -7.80 10.19 15.88
C VAL A 108 -8.78 10.48 17.02
N LYS A 109 -9.96 9.83 17.02
CA LYS A 109 -11.01 10.11 18.01
C LYS A 109 -10.64 9.82 19.46
N SER A 110 -9.71 8.90 19.70
CA SER A 110 -9.40 8.44 21.07
C SER A 110 -8.45 9.36 21.84
N HIS A 111 -7.67 10.21 21.17
CA HIS A 111 -6.70 11.10 21.83
C HIS A 111 -6.48 12.39 21.03
N GLN A 112 -6.73 13.53 21.64
CA GLN A 112 -6.36 14.83 21.08
C GLN A 112 -4.85 14.89 20.84
N ARG A 113 -4.42 15.31 19.62
CA ARG A 113 -3.03 15.48 19.17
C ARG A 113 -2.33 14.22 18.60
N ARG A 114 -3.02 13.12 18.34
CA ARG A 114 -2.40 12.01 17.61
C ARG A 114 -2.08 12.40 16.17
N ARG A 115 -0.87 12.08 15.75
CA ARG A 115 -0.45 12.13 14.35
C ARG A 115 -0.65 10.73 13.77
N VAL A 116 -1.62 10.58 12.88
CA VAL A 116 -1.98 9.30 12.26
C VAL A 116 -1.59 9.32 10.80
N ILE A 117 -0.82 8.33 10.36
CA ILE A 117 -0.46 8.14 8.96
C ILE A 117 -1.03 6.80 8.50
N ALA A 118 -1.85 6.82 7.43
CA ALA A 118 -2.21 5.65 6.64
C ALA A 118 -1.13 5.45 5.57
N PHE A 119 -0.55 4.26 5.51
CA PHE A 119 0.54 3.88 4.63
C PHE A 119 0.13 2.62 3.84
N ASN A 120 0.50 2.54 2.57
CA ASN A 120 0.24 1.35 1.77
C ASN A 120 1.13 0.16 2.21
N SER A 121 0.80 -1.05 1.76
CA SER A 121 1.61 -2.26 1.98
C SER A 121 2.54 -2.57 0.79
N ASP A 122 2.66 -1.63 -0.15
CA ASP A 122 3.20 -1.87 -1.49
C ASP A 122 4.54 -1.16 -1.74
N SER A 123 5.06 -0.46 -0.71
CA SER A 123 6.32 0.29 -0.79
C SER A 123 7.26 -0.08 0.37
N PRO A 124 7.59 -1.38 0.57
CA PRO A 124 8.40 -1.84 1.71
C PRO A 124 9.86 -1.35 1.65
N HIS A 125 10.32 -0.92 0.48
CA HIS A 125 11.67 -0.42 0.22
C HIS A 125 11.82 1.09 0.47
N LEU A 126 10.74 1.76 0.92
CA LEU A 126 10.78 3.16 1.32
C LEU A 126 11.81 3.36 2.45
N PRO A 127 12.69 4.37 2.37
CA PRO A 127 13.56 4.72 3.50
C PRO A 127 12.74 5.08 4.74
N GLY A 128 13.10 4.52 5.91
CA GLY A 128 12.38 4.81 7.16
C GLY A 128 12.38 6.30 7.53
N SER A 129 13.42 7.04 7.15
CA SER A 129 13.50 8.50 7.31
C SER A 129 12.34 9.25 6.66
N VAL A 130 11.83 8.77 5.52
CA VAL A 130 10.69 9.40 4.84
C VAL A 130 9.41 9.33 5.69
N LEU A 131 9.20 8.22 6.40
CA LEU A 131 8.07 8.10 7.35
C LEU A 131 8.29 8.95 8.60
N GLU A 132 9.53 9.04 9.10
CA GLU A 132 9.87 9.93 10.23
C GLU A 132 9.61 11.40 9.84
N ASP A 133 10.09 11.83 8.67
CA ASP A 133 9.91 13.18 8.16
C ASP A 133 8.43 13.51 7.89
N ALA A 134 7.65 12.52 7.45
CA ALA A 134 6.19 12.66 7.30
C ALA A 134 5.50 12.92 8.66
N PHE A 135 5.92 12.24 9.74
CA PHE A 135 5.42 12.52 11.08
C PHE A 135 5.83 13.90 11.58
N GLU A 136 7.04 14.36 11.27
CA GLU A 136 7.49 15.72 11.64
C GLU A 136 6.76 16.79 10.82
N THR A 137 6.56 16.58 9.53
CA THR A 137 5.76 17.45 8.66
C THR A 137 4.33 17.59 9.20
N LEU A 138 3.75 16.49 9.68
CA LEU A 138 2.42 16.49 10.28
C LEU A 138 2.36 17.23 11.63
N ALA A 139 3.48 17.54 12.27
CA ALA A 139 3.48 18.38 13.46
C ALA A 139 3.03 19.82 13.14
N SER A 140 3.42 20.36 11.99
CA SER A 140 3.15 21.74 11.55
C SER A 140 2.00 21.88 10.54
N HIS A 141 1.57 20.79 9.89
CA HIS A 141 0.49 20.78 8.90
C HIS A 141 -0.71 19.98 9.39
N ASP A 142 -1.89 20.21 8.82
CA ASP A 142 -3.12 19.46 9.12
C ASP A 142 -3.11 18.10 8.44
N VAL A 143 -2.55 18.03 7.23
CA VAL A 143 -2.43 16.83 6.41
C VAL A 143 -1.00 16.70 5.88
N VAL A 144 -0.49 15.49 5.78
CA VAL A 144 0.73 15.16 5.03
C VAL A 144 0.38 14.14 3.94
N ILE A 145 0.96 14.28 2.75
CA ILE A 145 0.73 13.41 1.61
C ILE A 145 2.09 12.97 1.05
N GLY A 146 2.27 11.66 0.83
CA GLY A 146 3.39 11.10 0.08
C GLY A 146 2.93 10.77 -1.34
N PRO A 147 3.26 11.59 -2.34
CA PRO A 147 2.79 11.40 -3.71
C PRO A 147 3.49 10.25 -4.42
N THR A 148 2.83 9.68 -5.43
CA THR A 148 3.41 8.72 -6.38
C THR A 148 3.56 9.32 -7.77
N HIS A 149 4.47 8.74 -8.59
CA HIS A 149 4.74 9.23 -9.95
C HIS A 149 3.53 9.11 -10.90
N ASP A 150 2.60 8.21 -10.61
CA ASP A 150 1.40 7.94 -11.40
C ASP A 150 0.20 8.84 -11.07
N GLY A 151 0.39 9.83 -10.17
CA GLY A 151 -0.67 10.75 -9.73
C GLY A 151 -1.51 10.24 -8.56
N GLY A 152 -1.08 9.14 -7.93
CA GLY A 152 -1.60 8.61 -6.68
C GLY A 152 -0.85 9.14 -5.45
N TYR A 153 -0.96 8.40 -4.36
CA TYR A 153 -0.18 8.61 -3.13
C TYR A 153 0.00 7.29 -2.37
N TYR A 154 1.17 7.10 -1.80
CA TYR A 154 1.53 5.92 -1.01
C TYR A 154 1.27 6.10 0.49
N LEU A 155 1.18 7.34 0.97
CA LEU A 155 0.76 7.65 2.33
C LEU A 155 -0.13 8.91 2.37
N VAL A 156 -0.97 8.97 3.38
CA VAL A 156 -1.67 10.18 3.80
C VAL A 156 -1.77 10.20 5.31
N GLY A 157 -1.45 11.33 5.93
CA GLY A 157 -1.56 11.52 7.37
C GLY A 157 -2.43 12.71 7.73
N ALA A 158 -3.06 12.66 8.91
CA ALA A 158 -3.83 13.77 9.45
C ALA A 158 -3.82 13.77 11.00
N LYS A 159 -4.06 14.95 11.59
CA LYS A 159 -4.23 15.16 13.04
C LYS A 159 -5.70 15.16 13.46
N ALA A 160 -6.61 15.25 12.50
CA ALA A 160 -8.04 15.25 12.72
C ALA A 160 -8.77 14.36 11.69
N SER A 161 -9.96 13.94 12.02
CA SER A 161 -10.82 13.21 11.09
C SER A 161 -11.54 14.19 10.17
N HIS A 162 -11.30 14.08 8.87
CA HIS A 162 -11.94 14.88 7.82
C HIS A 162 -12.69 13.94 6.86
N PRO A 163 -13.92 13.49 7.17
CA PRO A 163 -14.63 12.49 6.36
C PRO A 163 -14.81 12.89 4.90
N THR A 164 -14.99 14.19 4.63
CA THR A 164 -15.16 14.73 3.28
C THR A 164 -13.86 14.83 2.49
N LEU A 165 -12.69 14.65 3.13
CA LEU A 165 -11.41 14.60 2.44
C LEU A 165 -11.27 13.35 1.57
N PHE A 166 -11.87 12.23 1.99
CA PHE A 166 -11.82 10.93 1.31
C PHE A 166 -13.19 10.55 0.73
N VAL A 167 -13.61 11.20 -0.34
CA VAL A 167 -14.87 10.87 -1.00
C VAL A 167 -14.61 9.88 -2.14
N HIS A 168 -15.59 9.04 -2.49
CA HIS A 168 -15.47 7.89 -3.38
C HIS A 168 -14.92 8.17 -4.78
N ASP A 169 -15.03 9.39 -5.30
CA ASP A 169 -14.67 9.70 -6.67
C ASP A 169 -13.16 9.74 -6.91
N GLY A 170 -12.66 8.74 -7.61
CA GLY A 170 -11.31 8.74 -8.15
C GLY A 170 -10.18 8.41 -7.16
N MET A 171 -10.50 7.92 -5.95
CA MET A 171 -9.49 7.37 -5.05
C MET A 171 -8.88 6.11 -5.68
N GLY A 172 -7.54 6.03 -5.71
CA GLY A 172 -6.82 4.93 -6.36
C GLY A 172 -6.70 5.05 -7.88
N THR A 173 -6.92 6.23 -8.44
CA THR A 173 -6.68 6.56 -9.85
C THR A 173 -5.53 7.55 -10.01
N SER A 174 -5.06 7.77 -11.24
CA SER A 174 -4.02 8.77 -11.55
C SER A 174 -4.40 10.23 -11.23
N SER A 175 -5.64 10.51 -10.89
CA SER A 175 -6.11 11.83 -10.42
C SER A 175 -6.37 11.87 -8.90
N ALA A 176 -6.02 10.83 -8.16
CA ALA A 176 -6.31 10.73 -6.73
C ALA A 176 -5.64 11.85 -5.92
N LEU A 177 -4.38 12.14 -6.21
CA LEU A 177 -3.62 13.21 -5.56
C LEU A 177 -4.26 14.58 -5.82
N GLU A 178 -4.58 14.90 -7.08
CA GLU A 178 -5.18 16.18 -7.46
C GLU A 178 -6.53 16.41 -6.74
N ARG A 179 -7.36 15.38 -6.70
CA ARG A 179 -8.67 15.42 -6.02
C ARG A 179 -8.51 15.58 -4.51
N LEU A 180 -7.55 14.88 -3.90
CA LEU A 180 -7.25 15.02 -2.49
C LEU A 180 -6.82 16.45 -2.15
N LEU A 181 -5.93 17.05 -2.97
CA LEU A 181 -5.45 18.42 -2.80
C LEU A 181 -6.57 19.45 -2.99
N SER A 182 -7.47 19.24 -3.98
CA SER A 182 -8.63 20.11 -4.18
C SER A 182 -9.52 20.11 -2.92
N ARG A 183 -9.84 18.95 -2.37
CA ARG A 183 -10.66 18.83 -1.16
C ARG A 183 -9.97 19.40 0.08
N ALA A 184 -8.67 19.20 0.22
CA ALA A 184 -7.90 19.81 1.31
C ALA A 184 -7.99 21.35 1.25
N ARG A 185 -7.92 21.93 0.04
CA ARG A 185 -8.08 23.36 -0.19
C ARG A 185 -9.50 23.83 0.16
N ASP A 186 -10.53 23.11 -0.27
CA ASP A 186 -11.93 23.44 0.03
C ASP A 186 -12.21 23.40 1.55
N LEU A 187 -11.52 22.53 2.26
CA LEU A 187 -11.58 22.41 3.71
C LEU A 187 -10.60 23.37 4.44
N GLN A 188 -9.87 24.19 3.71
CA GLN A 188 -8.87 25.13 4.24
C GLN A 188 -7.78 24.45 5.10
N LEU A 189 -7.40 23.21 4.75
CA LEU A 189 -6.38 22.45 5.45
C LEU A 189 -4.99 22.80 4.91
N SER A 190 -4.03 22.98 5.80
CA SER A 190 -2.61 23.07 5.46
C SER A 190 -2.07 21.69 5.08
N VAL A 191 -1.42 21.58 3.90
CA VAL A 191 -0.88 20.34 3.37
C VAL A 191 0.63 20.41 3.31
N GLY A 192 1.31 19.44 3.95
CA GLY A 192 2.72 19.18 3.76
C GLY A 192 2.92 17.93 2.88
N PHE A 193 4.12 17.75 2.36
CA PHE A 193 4.46 16.63 1.48
C PHE A 193 5.62 15.83 2.07
N ALA A 194 5.52 14.50 1.95
CA ALA A 194 6.66 13.61 2.02
C ALA A 194 7.29 13.47 0.62
N ASP A 195 8.45 12.84 0.54
CA ASP A 195 9.16 12.64 -0.72
C ASP A 195 8.31 11.89 -1.75
N LEU A 196 8.50 12.23 -3.03
CA LEU A 196 7.91 11.51 -4.14
C LEU A 196 8.48 10.09 -4.21
N PHE A 197 7.62 9.09 -4.30
CA PHE A 197 8.03 7.69 -4.32
C PHE A 197 7.19 6.87 -5.32
N TYR A 198 7.28 5.54 -5.27
CA TYR A 198 6.46 4.64 -6.06
C TYR A 198 6.03 3.41 -5.26
N ASP A 199 4.94 2.82 -5.67
CA ASP A 199 4.42 1.53 -5.20
C ASP A 199 4.59 0.46 -6.29
N ILE A 200 4.49 -0.78 -5.92
CA ILE A 200 4.70 -1.92 -6.81
C ILE A 200 3.35 -2.40 -7.32
N ASP A 201 2.98 -2.01 -8.53
CA ASP A 201 1.65 -2.27 -9.10
C ASP A 201 1.68 -3.05 -10.42
N VAL A 202 2.69 -2.83 -11.25
CA VAL A 202 2.80 -3.43 -12.58
C VAL A 202 4.16 -4.11 -12.77
N ALA A 203 4.31 -4.89 -13.87
CA ALA A 203 5.51 -5.66 -14.13
C ALA A 203 6.80 -4.80 -14.24
N ASP A 204 6.70 -3.59 -14.74
CA ASP A 204 7.83 -2.66 -14.85
C ASP A 204 8.35 -2.25 -13.46
N ASP A 205 7.45 -2.12 -12.47
CA ASP A 205 7.84 -1.82 -11.09
C ASP A 205 8.65 -2.95 -10.47
N LEU A 206 8.36 -4.22 -10.83
CA LEU A 206 9.17 -5.37 -10.38
C LEU A 206 10.61 -5.28 -10.86
N THR A 207 10.81 -4.89 -12.12
CA THR A 207 12.14 -4.75 -12.70
C THR A 207 12.92 -3.64 -11.98
N ARG A 208 12.29 -2.49 -11.80
CA ARG A 208 12.86 -1.36 -11.05
C ARG A 208 13.20 -1.76 -9.61
N LEU A 209 12.28 -2.42 -8.92
CA LEU A 209 12.48 -2.88 -7.55
C LEU A 209 13.63 -3.88 -7.45
N ALA A 210 13.73 -4.82 -8.38
CA ALA A 210 14.81 -5.81 -8.41
C ALA A 210 16.19 -5.13 -8.57
N GLU A 211 16.30 -4.11 -9.43
CA GLU A 211 17.53 -3.32 -9.59
C GLU A 211 17.90 -2.56 -8.30
N GLU A 212 16.93 -1.89 -7.69
CA GLU A 212 17.14 -1.16 -6.43
C GLU A 212 17.53 -2.09 -5.27
N LEU A 213 16.82 -3.20 -5.11
CA LEU A 213 17.10 -4.16 -4.02
C LEU A 213 18.36 -5.00 -4.25
N ARG A 214 18.88 -5.07 -5.47
CA ARG A 214 20.20 -5.64 -5.72
C ARG A 214 21.30 -4.79 -5.09
N LEU A 215 21.13 -3.45 -5.09
CA LEU A 215 22.06 -2.50 -4.48
C LEU A 215 21.85 -2.31 -2.97
N ALA A 216 20.60 -2.43 -2.50
CA ALA A 216 20.23 -2.20 -1.12
C ALA A 216 19.25 -3.26 -0.56
N PRO A 217 19.66 -4.55 -0.52
CA PRO A 217 18.75 -5.65 -0.14
C PRO A 217 18.23 -5.55 1.30
N ALA A 218 18.93 -4.83 2.15
CA ALA A 218 18.52 -4.64 3.54
C ALA A 218 17.25 -3.76 3.69
N ARG A 219 16.86 -3.01 2.66
CA ARG A 219 15.63 -2.19 2.69
C ARG A 219 14.36 -3.04 2.74
N ALA A 220 14.34 -4.16 1.99
CA ALA A 220 13.23 -5.11 1.96
C ALA A 220 13.78 -6.52 1.73
N PRO A 221 14.33 -7.17 2.78
CA PRO A 221 15.14 -8.37 2.63
C PRO A 221 14.37 -9.60 2.14
N ARG A 222 13.10 -9.76 2.51
CA ARG A 222 12.25 -10.86 2.03
C ARG A 222 11.88 -10.66 0.57
N THR A 223 11.49 -9.45 0.22
CA THR A 223 11.19 -9.05 -1.15
C THR A 223 12.42 -9.23 -2.04
N ALA A 224 13.61 -8.81 -1.59
CA ALA A 224 14.86 -9.00 -2.30
C ALA A 224 15.21 -10.49 -2.50
N ALA A 225 14.95 -11.34 -1.51
CA ALA A 225 15.17 -12.78 -1.61
C ALA A 225 14.21 -13.40 -2.65
N TRP A 226 12.92 -13.07 -2.57
CA TRP A 226 11.92 -13.55 -3.50
C TRP A 226 12.23 -13.15 -4.95
N LEU A 227 12.62 -11.90 -5.20
CA LEU A 227 12.97 -11.40 -6.54
C LEU A 227 14.20 -12.12 -7.10
N ARG A 228 15.22 -12.42 -6.31
CA ARG A 228 16.39 -13.19 -6.74
C ARG A 228 16.01 -14.62 -7.16
N GLU A 229 15.15 -15.28 -6.40
CA GLU A 229 14.66 -16.62 -6.74
C GLU A 229 13.82 -16.59 -8.02
N TRP A 230 13.00 -15.57 -8.19
CA TRP A 230 12.19 -15.38 -9.39
C TRP A 230 13.04 -15.11 -10.64
N GLU A 231 14.09 -14.30 -10.56
CA GLU A 231 15.02 -14.03 -11.66
C GLU A 231 15.81 -15.28 -12.08
N LEU A 232 16.16 -16.15 -11.12
CA LEU A 232 16.90 -17.39 -11.34
C LEU A 232 16.01 -18.55 -11.80
N ALA A 233 14.69 -18.45 -11.64
CA ALA A 233 13.76 -19.46 -12.08
C ALA A 233 13.82 -19.64 -13.61
N PRO A 234 13.88 -20.90 -14.12
CA PRO A 234 13.89 -21.11 -15.57
C PRO A 234 12.65 -20.46 -16.20
N LYS A 235 12.82 -19.75 -17.31
CA LYS A 235 11.80 -18.97 -18.04
C LYS A 235 10.54 -19.77 -18.50
N ARG A 236 10.26 -20.90 -17.93
CA ARG A 236 9.08 -21.72 -18.20
C ARG A 236 7.76 -21.11 -17.76
N TYR A 237 7.80 -20.03 -16.96
CA TYR A 237 6.62 -19.30 -16.48
C TYR A 237 6.40 -17.95 -17.18
N GLN A 238 7.25 -17.58 -18.16
CA GLN A 238 7.18 -16.27 -18.86
C GLN A 238 6.54 -16.34 -20.25
N THR A 239 6.03 -17.49 -20.69
CA THR A 239 5.52 -17.64 -22.06
C THR A 239 4.05 -18.00 -22.11
N THR A 240 3.18 -17.01 -22.10
CA THR A 240 1.90 -17.04 -22.84
C THR A 240 1.45 -15.63 -23.20
N SER A 241 2.18 -14.95 -24.10
CA SER A 241 1.58 -13.86 -24.91
C SER A 241 2.55 -13.35 -25.99
N ARG A 242 2.95 -14.26 -26.90
CA ARG A 242 3.47 -13.87 -28.23
C ARG A 242 3.12 -14.94 -29.24
N THR A 243 1.87 -15.00 -29.64
CA THR A 243 1.44 -15.65 -30.90
C THR A 243 0.10 -15.05 -31.29
N SER A 244 0.09 -14.26 -32.25
CA SER A 244 -0.48 -14.25 -33.58
C SER A 244 -0.92 -12.87 -34.03
N ALA A 245 -0.04 -12.22 -34.72
CA ALA A 245 -0.40 -11.29 -35.79
C ALA A 245 0.60 -11.53 -36.92
N ARG A 246 0.46 -12.66 -37.60
CA ARG A 246 0.94 -12.81 -38.97
C ARG A 246 -0.28 -12.76 -39.87
N THR A 247 -0.57 -11.59 -40.37
CA THR A 247 -1.41 -11.37 -41.54
C THR A 247 -0.73 -12.03 -42.74
N ASP A 248 -1.33 -13.07 -43.23
CA ASP A 248 -1.06 -13.65 -44.56
C ASP A 248 -1.64 -12.68 -45.61
N SER A 249 -0.78 -11.87 -46.16
CA SER A 249 -1.01 -11.19 -47.42
C SER A 249 -0.51 -12.09 -48.53
N ARG A 250 -1.36 -12.90 -49.10
CA ARG A 250 -1.14 -13.56 -50.42
C ARG A 250 -2.10 -12.96 -51.43
N THR A 251 -1.51 -12.17 -52.26
CA THR A 251 -1.83 -11.85 -53.66
C THR A 251 -2.44 -13.06 -54.40
N GLY A 252 -3.58 -12.84 -55.00
CA GLY A 252 -4.18 -13.68 -56.03
C GLY A 252 -4.55 -12.78 -57.19
N THR A 253 -3.66 -12.72 -58.16
CA THR A 253 -3.90 -12.31 -59.54
C THR A 253 -4.76 -13.36 -60.28
N GLY A 254 -5.64 -12.94 -61.16
CA GLY A 254 -6.37 -13.78 -62.15
C GLY A 254 -7.62 -13.07 -62.62
N GLU A 255 -7.50 -12.34 -63.70
CA GLU A 255 -8.12 -12.52 -65.03
C GLU A 255 -9.62 -12.91 -65.03
N LEU A 256 -10.47 -12.04 -65.42
CA LEU A 256 -11.19 -11.86 -66.71
C LEU A 256 -12.12 -10.65 -66.60
#